data_d2e0743a536ed29000c8405bb0f2c2a9
#
_entry.id   d2e0743a536ed29000c8405bb0f2c2a9
#
_cell.length_a   1.000
_cell.length_b   1.000
_cell.length_c   1.000
_cell.angle_alpha   90.00
_cell.angle_beta   90.00
_cell.angle_gamma   90.00
#
_symmetry.space_group_name_H-M   'P 1'
#
loop_
_entity.id
_entity.type
_entity.pdbx_description
1 polymer ?
#
loop_
_entity_poly.entity_id
_entity_poly.type
_entity_poly.pdbx_seq_one_letter_code
_entity_poly.pdbx_strand_id
1 'polypeptide(L)'
;MQLLRGAVRTYAWGSRTAIAEFTGRPVPAAHPEAELWLGANPGDPAWLENPDGETSLLQALLADPEGQLGPVVRARFGDVLPFLVKVLAADEPLSLQAHPSAEQAAEGYLREERLGIPVTSPVRNYRDASHKPELLVALQQFEALAGFRPAAATIELLRALAVSDLDPFIDLLNDQSDADGLRALFTTWITAPQPDIDVLVSAVLDGAIQYVSSGATEFASEAKTVLELGERYPGDAGVLAALLLNRITLSPGEGIYLSAGNLHAYLRGVGLEVMANSDNVLRGGLTPKHVDVPELLRVLNFNPTTVAEIHAPTHLDGLGLVYDTPTAEFSAAMLTLGDDQLGHEVDAPSRHEGPQILLCTEGSTTVVGKSGTVQLARGAAAWVAADDGPIRLIAHEPTKIFRATVGL
;
A
#
# COMPACT_ATOMS: atom_id res chain seq x y z
N MET A 1 12.42 -23.69 -6.28
CA MET A 1 11.92 -22.53 -7.05
C MET A 1 10.80 -22.97 -7.99
N GLN A 2 9.67 -22.21 -8.05
CA GLN A 2 8.45 -22.61 -8.77
C GLN A 2 7.71 -21.36 -9.28
N LEU A 3 6.91 -21.50 -10.36
CA LEU A 3 5.96 -20.45 -10.75
C LEU A 3 4.96 -20.23 -9.63
N LEU A 4 4.64 -18.96 -9.39
CA LEU A 4 3.72 -18.53 -8.34
C LEU A 4 2.51 -17.84 -8.99
N ARG A 5 1.35 -18.50 -8.95
CA ARG A 5 0.08 -17.94 -9.42
C ARG A 5 -0.61 -17.20 -8.29
N GLY A 6 -0.76 -15.90 -8.44
CA GLY A 6 -1.41 -15.06 -7.44
C GLY A 6 -2.94 -15.22 -7.39
N ALA A 7 -3.53 -14.79 -6.28
CA ALA A 7 -4.97 -14.73 -6.08
C ALA A 7 -5.51 -13.34 -6.44
N VAL A 8 -6.52 -13.26 -7.30
CA VAL A 8 -7.14 -11.99 -7.73
C VAL A 8 -8.28 -11.62 -6.78
N ARG A 9 -8.24 -10.39 -6.23
CA ARG A 9 -9.29 -9.83 -5.37
C ARG A 9 -10.14 -8.83 -6.16
N THR A 10 -11.46 -9.04 -6.10
CA THR A 10 -12.45 -8.25 -6.85
C THR A 10 -13.16 -7.28 -5.90
N TYR A 11 -12.62 -6.06 -5.77
CA TYR A 11 -13.29 -4.97 -5.06
C TYR A 11 -13.85 -3.96 -6.08
N ALA A 12 -14.92 -3.26 -5.71
CA ALA A 12 -15.61 -2.33 -6.60
C ALA A 12 -14.73 -1.21 -7.16
N TRP A 13 -13.72 -0.77 -6.39
CA TRP A 13 -12.76 0.26 -6.77
C TRP A 13 -11.66 -0.21 -7.74
N GLY A 14 -11.62 -1.51 -8.04
CA GLY A 14 -10.60 -2.09 -8.90
C GLY A 14 -10.78 -1.78 -10.37
N SER A 15 -9.70 -1.93 -11.14
CA SER A 15 -9.71 -1.76 -12.60
C SER A 15 -10.21 -3.02 -13.30
N ARG A 16 -10.98 -2.84 -14.40
CA ARG A 16 -11.38 -3.95 -15.27
C ARG A 16 -10.36 -4.29 -16.36
N THR A 17 -9.26 -3.53 -16.42
CA THR A 17 -8.27 -3.69 -17.49
C THR A 17 -6.86 -3.92 -16.95
N ALA A 18 -6.44 -3.21 -15.93
CA ALA A 18 -5.05 -3.10 -15.52
C ALA A 18 -4.40 -4.44 -15.13
N ILE A 19 -4.98 -5.19 -14.18
CA ILE A 19 -4.41 -6.50 -13.75
C ILE A 19 -4.54 -7.54 -14.87
N ALA A 20 -5.68 -7.55 -15.59
CA ALA A 20 -5.87 -8.48 -16.69
C ALA A 20 -4.84 -8.25 -17.82
N GLU A 21 -4.62 -6.99 -18.22
CA GLU A 21 -3.60 -6.61 -19.20
C GLU A 21 -2.19 -6.92 -18.70
N PHE A 22 -1.89 -6.59 -17.43
CA PHE A 22 -0.59 -6.85 -16.83
C PHE A 22 -0.23 -8.35 -16.84
N THR A 23 -1.22 -9.21 -16.64
CA THR A 23 -1.06 -10.68 -16.61
C THR A 23 -1.37 -11.36 -17.95
N GLY A 24 -1.51 -10.62 -19.05
CA GLY A 24 -1.74 -11.15 -20.39
C GLY A 24 -3.10 -11.84 -20.58
N ARG A 25 -4.09 -11.52 -19.72
CA ARG A 25 -5.45 -12.07 -19.81
C ARG A 25 -6.35 -11.19 -20.68
N PRO A 26 -7.49 -11.70 -21.17
CA PRO A 26 -8.45 -10.91 -21.94
C PRO A 26 -8.94 -9.68 -21.17
N VAL A 27 -9.04 -8.53 -21.89
CA VAL A 27 -9.58 -7.27 -21.36
C VAL A 27 -10.82 -6.85 -22.14
N PRO A 28 -11.84 -6.26 -21.46
CA PRO A 28 -11.92 -6.05 -20.02
C PRO A 28 -12.22 -7.36 -19.25
N ALA A 29 -11.75 -7.44 -18.01
CA ALA A 29 -12.12 -8.52 -17.10
C ALA A 29 -13.64 -8.50 -16.80
N ALA A 30 -14.20 -9.66 -16.44
CA ALA A 30 -15.63 -9.80 -16.15
C ALA A 30 -16.10 -8.94 -14.97
N HIS A 31 -15.22 -8.77 -13.97
CA HIS A 31 -15.44 -7.96 -12.78
C HIS A 31 -14.25 -7.01 -12.56
N PRO A 32 -14.41 -5.92 -11.79
CA PRO A 32 -13.27 -5.12 -11.35
C PRO A 32 -12.25 -6.00 -10.63
N GLU A 33 -10.98 -5.91 -11.01
CA GLU A 33 -9.84 -6.59 -10.38
C GLU A 33 -9.01 -5.52 -9.67
N ALA A 34 -9.02 -5.59 -8.36
CA ALA A 34 -8.44 -4.56 -7.51
C ALA A 34 -7.01 -4.89 -7.08
N GLU A 35 -6.77 -6.16 -6.74
CA GLU A 35 -5.50 -6.62 -6.23
C GLU A 35 -5.18 -8.02 -6.76
N LEU A 36 -3.90 -8.27 -7.04
CA LEU A 36 -3.34 -9.61 -7.28
C LEU A 36 -2.38 -9.92 -6.13
N TRP A 37 -2.73 -10.88 -5.29
CA TRP A 37 -1.97 -11.25 -4.09
C TRP A 37 -0.94 -12.34 -4.39
N LEU A 38 0.30 -12.08 -4.03
CA LEU A 38 1.43 -13.00 -4.11
C LEU A 38 1.98 -13.19 -2.70
N GLY A 39 1.68 -14.32 -2.07
CA GLY A 39 2.10 -14.62 -0.71
C GLY A 39 1.29 -15.75 -0.09
N ALA A 40 1.43 -15.93 1.22
CA ALA A 40 0.84 -17.02 1.98
C ALA A 40 -0.25 -16.55 2.96
N ASN A 41 -1.00 -15.47 2.62
CA ASN A 41 -2.08 -15.01 3.47
C ASN A 41 -3.16 -16.10 3.60
N PRO A 42 -3.57 -16.49 4.82
CA PRO A 42 -4.55 -17.58 5.01
C PRO A 42 -5.91 -17.32 4.36
N GLY A 43 -6.28 -16.04 4.17
CA GLY A 43 -7.54 -15.66 3.55
C GLY A 43 -7.58 -15.91 2.04
N ASP A 44 -6.41 -15.85 1.36
CA ASP A 44 -6.32 -16.08 -0.09
C ASP A 44 -4.84 -16.29 -0.51
N PRO A 45 -4.28 -17.49 -0.27
CA PRO A 45 -2.89 -17.78 -0.58
C PRO A 45 -2.65 -17.90 -2.09
N ALA A 46 -1.46 -17.51 -2.54
CA ALA A 46 -0.99 -17.83 -3.88
C ALA A 46 -0.70 -19.32 -4.03
N TRP A 47 -0.62 -19.79 -5.29
CA TRP A 47 -0.47 -21.19 -5.65
C TRP A 47 0.85 -21.43 -6.36
N LEU A 48 1.55 -22.49 -5.95
CA LEU A 48 2.73 -23.01 -6.62
C LEU A 48 2.32 -23.98 -7.71
N GLU A 49 2.81 -23.77 -8.92
CA GLU A 49 2.58 -24.68 -10.05
C GLU A 49 3.62 -25.78 -10.04
N ASN A 50 3.17 -27.02 -9.96
CA ASN A 50 3.98 -28.22 -9.96
C ASN A 50 3.56 -29.16 -11.09
N PRO A 51 4.46 -30.02 -11.62
CA PRO A 51 4.10 -31.03 -12.60
C PRO A 51 2.99 -31.99 -12.14
N ASP A 52 2.90 -32.22 -10.83
CA ASP A 52 1.95 -33.14 -10.21
C ASP A 52 0.65 -32.48 -9.73
N GLY A 53 0.48 -31.19 -9.99
CA GLY A 53 -0.68 -30.40 -9.58
C GLY A 53 -0.32 -29.07 -8.92
N GLU A 54 -1.31 -28.41 -8.33
CA GLU A 54 -1.14 -27.14 -7.64
C GLU A 54 -1.13 -27.36 -6.12
N THR A 55 -0.24 -26.63 -5.43
CA THR A 55 -0.17 -26.59 -3.96
C THR A 55 -0.19 -25.12 -3.53
N SER A 56 -1.01 -24.74 -2.55
CA SER A 56 -0.94 -23.36 -2.06
C SER A 56 0.41 -23.10 -1.40
N LEU A 57 0.93 -21.86 -1.55
CA LEU A 57 2.17 -21.46 -0.89
C LEU A 57 2.07 -21.66 0.63
N LEU A 58 0.91 -21.40 1.23
CA LEU A 58 0.67 -21.66 2.65
C LEU A 58 0.86 -23.14 3.01
N GLN A 59 0.34 -24.07 2.20
CA GLN A 59 0.53 -25.51 2.43
C GLN A 59 1.99 -25.92 2.27
N ALA A 60 2.71 -25.36 1.30
CA ALA A 60 4.14 -25.64 1.12
C ALA A 60 4.97 -25.16 2.32
N LEU A 61 4.68 -23.97 2.85
CA LEU A 61 5.32 -23.45 4.06
C LEU A 61 5.06 -24.34 5.29
N LEU A 62 3.83 -24.81 5.45
CA LEU A 62 3.47 -25.70 6.57
C LEU A 62 4.10 -27.09 6.46
N ALA A 63 4.29 -27.59 5.22
CA ALA A 63 4.88 -28.89 4.98
C ALA A 63 6.41 -28.91 5.19
N ASP A 64 7.10 -27.85 4.83
CA ASP A 64 8.55 -27.71 4.92
C ASP A 64 8.97 -26.29 5.27
N PRO A 65 8.73 -25.83 6.52
CA PRO A 65 9.07 -24.46 6.90
C PRO A 65 10.57 -24.19 6.87
N GLU A 66 11.43 -25.20 7.10
CA GLU A 66 12.89 -25.04 7.08
C GLU A 66 13.40 -24.75 5.67
N GLY A 67 13.04 -25.59 4.69
CA GLY A 67 13.49 -25.42 3.31
C GLY A 67 12.88 -24.19 2.64
N GLN A 68 11.63 -23.86 3.00
CA GLN A 68 10.92 -22.73 2.39
C GLN A 68 11.37 -21.39 2.95
N LEU A 69 11.47 -21.23 4.29
CA LEU A 69 11.72 -19.96 4.96
C LEU A 69 13.19 -19.79 5.40
N GLY A 70 13.88 -20.90 5.68
CA GLY A 70 15.23 -20.88 6.22
C GLY A 70 15.30 -20.55 7.72
N PRO A 71 16.47 -20.84 8.36
CA PRO A 71 16.61 -20.73 9.82
C PRO A 71 16.52 -19.30 10.35
N VAL A 72 17.00 -18.31 9.59
CA VAL A 72 17.02 -16.91 10.01
C VAL A 72 15.60 -16.35 10.11
N VAL A 73 14.78 -16.57 9.09
CA VAL A 73 13.38 -16.11 9.05
C VAL A 73 12.55 -16.79 10.14
N ARG A 74 12.71 -18.12 10.28
CA ARG A 74 12.01 -18.91 11.30
C ARG A 74 12.36 -18.47 12.73
N ALA A 75 13.63 -18.17 12.99
CA ALA A 75 14.06 -17.69 14.30
C ALA A 75 13.39 -16.35 14.67
N ARG A 76 13.12 -15.49 13.68
CA ARG A 76 12.55 -14.16 13.92
C ARG A 76 11.02 -14.15 13.89
N PHE A 77 10.40 -14.85 12.94
CA PHE A 77 8.97 -14.77 12.63
C PHE A 77 8.20 -16.09 12.84
N GLY A 78 8.88 -17.17 13.21
CA GLY A 78 8.26 -18.50 13.26
C GLY A 78 8.08 -19.10 11.87
N ASP A 79 7.15 -20.04 11.75
CA ASP A 79 6.89 -20.79 10.51
C ASP A 79 5.90 -20.06 9.58
N VAL A 80 6.06 -18.74 9.46
CA VAL A 80 5.19 -17.88 8.63
C VAL A 80 6.01 -16.99 7.71
N LEU A 81 5.49 -16.73 6.51
CA LEU A 81 6.03 -15.71 5.62
C LEU A 81 5.63 -14.34 6.15
N PRO A 82 6.57 -13.46 6.53
CA PRO A 82 6.24 -12.23 7.22
C PRO A 82 5.69 -11.13 6.31
N PHE A 83 5.69 -11.31 5.00
CA PHE A 83 5.25 -10.29 4.04
C PHE A 83 4.25 -10.83 3.01
N LEU A 84 3.53 -9.89 2.41
CA LEU A 84 2.64 -10.09 1.28
C LEU A 84 3.00 -9.08 0.18
N VAL A 85 3.04 -9.53 -1.07
CA VAL A 85 3.18 -8.68 -2.26
C VAL A 85 1.85 -8.59 -2.96
N LYS A 86 1.49 -7.41 -3.44
CA LYS A 86 0.29 -7.21 -4.25
C LYS A 86 0.60 -6.38 -5.49
N VAL A 87 -0.03 -6.70 -6.60
CA VAL A 87 -0.27 -5.72 -7.66
C VAL A 87 -1.60 -5.06 -7.33
N LEU A 88 -1.59 -3.76 -7.11
CA LEU A 88 -2.78 -2.98 -6.78
C LEU A 88 -3.16 -2.11 -7.98
N ALA A 89 -4.45 -2.14 -8.37
CA ALA A 89 -4.98 -1.38 -9.50
C ALA A 89 -6.22 -0.60 -9.06
N ALA A 90 -6.00 0.65 -8.63
CA ALA A 90 -7.05 1.56 -8.22
C ALA A 90 -7.60 2.34 -9.42
N ASP A 91 -8.85 2.12 -9.78
CA ASP A 91 -9.62 2.95 -10.72
C ASP A 91 -10.41 4.05 -9.98
N GLU A 92 -10.61 3.83 -8.68
CA GLU A 92 -11.43 4.68 -7.82
C GLU A 92 -10.74 4.87 -6.46
N PRO A 93 -10.95 6.03 -5.78
CA PRO A 93 -10.38 6.27 -4.47
C PRO A 93 -10.77 5.21 -3.43
N LEU A 94 -9.76 4.74 -2.67
CA LEU A 94 -9.94 3.87 -1.53
C LEU A 94 -10.30 4.68 -0.27
N SER A 95 -10.80 3.99 0.76
CA SER A 95 -11.04 4.61 2.07
C SER A 95 -9.77 5.16 2.71
N LEU A 96 -9.90 6.18 3.55
CA LEU A 96 -8.84 6.60 4.46
C LEU A 96 -8.55 5.49 5.47
N GLN A 97 -7.26 5.15 5.63
CA GLN A 97 -6.80 4.05 6.46
C GLN A 97 -5.59 4.48 7.29
N ALA A 98 -5.45 3.86 8.46
CA ALA A 98 -4.24 3.90 9.26
C ALA A 98 -3.97 2.51 9.86
N HIS A 99 -2.70 2.19 10.06
CA HIS A 99 -2.28 0.92 10.63
C HIS A 99 -1.62 1.12 11.98
N PRO A 100 -1.87 0.22 12.96
CA PRO A 100 -1.33 0.34 14.31
C PRO A 100 0.18 0.05 14.35
N SER A 101 0.88 0.55 15.39
CA SER A 101 2.20 0.07 15.74
C SER A 101 2.15 -1.38 16.25
N ALA A 102 3.33 -2.02 16.38
CA ALA A 102 3.40 -3.38 16.90
C ALA A 102 2.81 -3.51 18.32
N GLU A 103 3.10 -2.53 19.19
CA GLU A 103 2.54 -2.49 20.55
C GLU A 103 1.02 -2.29 20.50
N GLN A 104 0.55 -1.33 19.71
CA GLN A 104 -0.89 -1.04 19.57
C GLN A 104 -1.65 -2.24 19.01
N ALA A 105 -1.07 -2.94 18.03
CA ALA A 105 -1.66 -4.14 17.44
C ALA A 105 -1.78 -5.27 18.47
N ALA A 106 -0.72 -5.56 19.20
CA ALA A 106 -0.72 -6.61 20.24
C ALA A 106 -1.71 -6.30 21.35
N GLU A 107 -1.74 -5.07 21.87
CA GLU A 107 -2.68 -4.64 22.90
C GLU A 107 -4.13 -4.67 22.41
N GLY A 108 -4.35 -4.13 21.20
CA GLY A 108 -5.69 -4.06 20.59
C GLY A 108 -6.27 -5.44 20.33
N TYR A 109 -5.47 -6.34 19.75
CA TYR A 109 -5.85 -7.73 19.51
C TYR A 109 -6.26 -8.43 20.82
N LEU A 110 -5.41 -8.37 21.86
CA LEU A 110 -5.71 -8.98 23.16
C LEU A 110 -6.95 -8.35 23.84
N ARG A 111 -7.16 -7.06 23.65
CA ARG A 111 -8.35 -6.37 24.19
C ARG A 111 -9.62 -6.89 23.51
N GLU A 112 -9.64 -6.96 22.17
CA GLU A 112 -10.80 -7.42 21.41
C GLU A 112 -11.08 -8.92 21.63
N GLU A 113 -10.02 -9.76 21.81
CA GLU A 113 -10.16 -11.15 22.24
C GLU A 113 -10.87 -11.26 23.60
N ARG A 114 -10.44 -10.47 24.61
CA ARG A 114 -11.09 -10.47 25.94
C ARG A 114 -12.54 -10.00 25.90
N LEU A 115 -12.87 -9.10 24.99
CA LEU A 115 -14.24 -8.62 24.76
C LEU A 115 -15.09 -9.63 23.97
N GLY A 116 -14.48 -10.71 23.45
CA GLY A 116 -15.17 -11.73 22.67
C GLY A 116 -15.67 -11.25 21.32
N ILE A 117 -15.03 -10.21 20.73
CA ILE A 117 -15.38 -9.72 19.40
C ILE A 117 -14.82 -10.72 18.36
N PRO A 118 -15.66 -11.38 17.56
CA PRO A 118 -15.18 -12.34 16.57
C PRO A 118 -14.23 -11.68 15.56
N VAL A 119 -13.17 -12.37 15.12
CA VAL A 119 -12.21 -11.86 14.12
C VAL A 119 -12.90 -11.46 12.80
N THR A 120 -13.99 -12.15 12.46
CA THR A 120 -14.80 -11.87 11.26
C THR A 120 -15.82 -10.75 11.43
N SER A 121 -15.93 -10.18 12.62
CA SER A 121 -16.91 -9.11 12.91
C SER A 121 -16.56 -7.85 12.09
N PRO A 122 -17.57 -7.16 11.52
CA PRO A 122 -17.36 -5.91 10.78
C PRO A 122 -16.87 -4.74 11.66
N VAL A 123 -17.02 -4.86 12.99
CA VAL A 123 -16.53 -3.86 13.97
C VAL A 123 -15.19 -4.25 14.59
N ARG A 124 -14.58 -5.36 14.18
CA ARG A 124 -13.25 -5.78 14.64
C ARG A 124 -12.18 -4.92 13.97
N ASN A 125 -11.36 -4.23 14.77
CA ASN A 125 -10.23 -3.41 14.29
C ASN A 125 -8.95 -4.24 14.17
N TYR A 126 -8.70 -5.14 15.13
CA TYR A 126 -7.47 -5.93 15.22
C TYR A 126 -7.72 -7.40 14.91
N ARG A 127 -7.40 -7.82 13.70
CA ARG A 127 -7.59 -9.20 13.23
C ARG A 127 -6.44 -10.12 13.59
N ASP A 128 -5.27 -9.52 13.82
CA ASP A 128 -4.04 -10.18 14.26
C ASP A 128 -3.26 -9.24 15.21
N ALA A 129 -2.19 -9.75 15.79
CA ALA A 129 -1.36 -9.02 16.74
C ALA A 129 -0.18 -8.29 16.10
N SER A 130 -0.15 -8.18 14.76
CA SER A 130 0.99 -7.64 14.01
C SER A 130 0.73 -6.22 13.53
N HIS A 131 1.80 -5.42 13.44
CA HIS A 131 1.77 -4.15 12.74
C HIS A 131 1.71 -4.36 11.22
N LYS A 132 1.47 -3.28 10.48
CA LYS A 132 1.30 -3.35 9.04
C LYS A 132 2.03 -2.20 8.34
N PRO A 133 3.37 -2.16 8.37
CA PRO A 133 4.11 -1.26 7.50
C PRO A 133 3.90 -1.66 6.04
N GLU A 134 3.84 -0.67 5.15
CA GLU A 134 3.60 -0.85 3.73
C GLU A 134 4.59 -0.04 2.91
N LEU A 135 5.04 -0.60 1.79
CA LEU A 135 5.74 0.09 0.71
C LEU A 135 4.90 -0.02 -0.55
N LEU A 136 4.51 1.10 -1.14
CA LEU A 136 3.93 1.15 -2.47
C LEU A 136 4.96 1.66 -3.45
N VAL A 137 5.17 0.94 -4.57
CA VAL A 137 6.01 1.34 -5.70
C VAL A 137 5.14 1.48 -6.94
N ALA A 138 5.13 2.65 -7.56
CA ALA A 138 4.33 2.92 -8.74
C ALA A 138 4.83 2.14 -9.97
N LEU A 139 3.94 1.44 -10.67
CA LEU A 139 4.18 0.85 -11.99
C LEU A 139 3.76 1.78 -13.13
N GLN A 140 2.77 2.62 -12.86
CA GLN A 140 2.29 3.71 -13.70
C GLN A 140 2.19 4.97 -12.84
N GLN A 141 1.79 6.11 -13.41
CA GLN A 141 1.47 7.26 -12.57
C GLN A 141 0.48 6.84 -11.48
N PHE A 142 0.82 7.12 -10.21
CA PHE A 142 0.03 6.71 -9.06
C PHE A 142 -0.27 7.92 -8.17
N GLU A 143 -1.52 8.06 -7.74
CA GLU A 143 -1.99 9.17 -6.92
C GLU A 143 -2.44 8.66 -5.56
N ALA A 144 -2.00 9.34 -4.50
CA ALA A 144 -2.31 8.98 -3.12
C ALA A 144 -2.46 10.22 -2.23
N LEU A 145 -3.11 10.01 -1.10
CA LEU A 145 -3.05 10.88 0.07
C LEU A 145 -2.24 10.16 1.14
N ALA A 146 -1.26 10.81 1.77
CA ALA A 146 -0.51 10.20 2.86
C ALA A 146 0.10 11.23 3.81
N GLY A 147 -0.01 10.98 5.11
CA GLY A 147 0.54 11.79 6.18
C GLY A 147 -0.06 13.18 6.29
N PHE A 148 -0.10 13.72 7.49
CA PHE A 148 -0.62 15.08 7.69
C PHE A 148 0.30 16.10 7.06
N ARG A 149 -0.29 16.99 6.24
CA ARG A 149 0.41 18.13 5.63
C ARG A 149 0.84 19.10 6.70
N PRO A 150 2.01 19.79 6.58
CA PRO A 150 2.39 20.86 7.48
C PRO A 150 1.28 21.92 7.61
N ALA A 151 1.00 22.37 8.84
CA ALA A 151 -0.10 23.27 9.14
C ALA A 151 -0.08 24.55 8.29
N ALA A 152 1.10 25.13 8.03
CA ALA A 152 1.23 26.30 7.18
C ALA A 152 0.71 26.07 5.75
N ALA A 153 1.09 24.95 5.13
CA ALA A 153 0.63 24.58 3.78
C ALA A 153 -0.86 24.20 3.77
N THR A 154 -1.37 23.63 4.87
CA THR A 154 -2.81 23.38 5.04
C THR A 154 -3.59 24.69 5.11
N ILE A 155 -3.13 25.67 5.88
CA ILE A 155 -3.73 27.01 5.98
C ILE A 155 -3.78 27.69 4.59
N GLU A 156 -2.70 27.61 3.81
CA GLU A 156 -2.66 28.18 2.46
C GLU A 156 -3.70 27.54 1.54
N LEU A 157 -3.84 26.21 1.58
CA LEU A 157 -4.88 25.50 0.83
C LEU A 157 -6.29 25.93 1.28
N LEU A 158 -6.58 25.94 2.58
CA LEU A 158 -7.90 26.29 3.09
C LEU A 158 -8.28 27.74 2.72
N ARG A 159 -7.33 28.68 2.79
CA ARG A 159 -7.53 30.08 2.35
C ARG A 159 -7.78 30.17 0.85
N ALA A 160 -7.08 29.37 0.04
CA ALA A 160 -7.24 29.37 -1.41
C ALA A 160 -8.64 28.94 -1.85
N LEU A 161 -9.32 28.09 -1.08
CA LEU A 161 -10.71 27.70 -1.35
C LEU A 161 -11.72 28.85 -1.08
N ALA A 162 -11.34 29.90 -0.36
CA ALA A 162 -12.13 31.09 -0.07
C ALA A 162 -13.51 30.81 0.56
N VAL A 163 -13.58 29.82 1.45
CA VAL A 163 -14.80 29.41 2.17
C VAL A 163 -14.77 29.98 3.58
N SER A 164 -15.70 30.91 3.90
CA SER A 164 -15.78 31.58 5.21
C SER A 164 -15.99 30.61 6.38
N ASP A 165 -16.67 29.50 6.14
CA ASP A 165 -16.91 28.46 7.16
C ASP A 165 -15.62 27.75 7.59
N LEU A 166 -14.52 27.90 6.84
CA LEU A 166 -13.18 27.39 7.20
C LEU A 166 -12.38 28.37 8.08
N ASP A 167 -12.77 29.64 8.21
CA ASP A 167 -12.01 30.66 8.96
C ASP A 167 -11.71 30.23 10.41
N PRO A 168 -12.67 29.68 11.20
CA PRO A 168 -12.39 29.23 12.56
C PRO A 168 -11.31 28.13 12.65
N PHE A 169 -11.24 27.27 11.64
CA PHE A 169 -10.26 26.18 11.57
C PHE A 169 -8.90 26.69 11.11
N ILE A 170 -8.87 27.69 10.24
CA ILE A 170 -7.65 28.41 9.86
C ILE A 170 -7.06 29.10 11.09
N ASP A 171 -7.89 29.78 11.88
CA ASP A 171 -7.46 30.46 13.11
C ASP A 171 -6.90 29.43 14.13
N LEU A 172 -7.57 28.30 14.30
CA LEU A 172 -7.07 27.21 15.16
C LEU A 172 -5.67 26.75 14.75
N LEU A 173 -5.44 26.51 13.45
CA LEU A 173 -4.12 26.12 12.96
C LEU A 173 -3.08 27.24 13.00
N ASN A 174 -3.47 28.51 12.92
CA ASN A 174 -2.57 29.64 13.14
C ASN A 174 -2.11 29.72 14.60
N ASP A 175 -3.01 29.44 15.54
CA ASP A 175 -2.71 29.46 16.97
C ASP A 175 -1.92 28.21 17.44
N GLN A 176 -2.17 27.05 16.79
CA GLN A 176 -1.54 25.77 17.06
C GLN A 176 -1.08 25.13 15.75
N SER A 177 0.11 25.46 15.30
CA SER A 177 0.65 25.03 14.00
C SER A 177 1.45 23.71 14.06
N ASP A 178 1.18 22.87 15.01
CA ASP A 178 1.88 21.61 15.29
C ASP A 178 0.94 20.38 15.21
N ALA A 179 1.40 19.25 15.71
CA ALA A 179 0.65 18.02 15.77
C ALA A 179 -0.66 18.14 16.60
N ASP A 180 -0.66 18.95 17.65
CA ASP A 180 -1.83 19.12 18.50
C ASP A 180 -2.93 19.92 17.79
N GLY A 181 -2.58 20.95 17.02
CA GLY A 181 -3.54 21.69 16.19
C GLY A 181 -4.13 20.82 15.07
N LEU A 182 -3.31 20.03 14.37
CA LEU A 182 -3.79 19.09 13.36
C LEU A 182 -4.71 18.03 13.98
N ARG A 183 -4.34 17.52 15.16
CA ARG A 183 -5.18 16.58 15.92
C ARG A 183 -6.51 17.19 16.32
N ALA A 184 -6.50 18.44 16.84
CA ALA A 184 -7.71 19.15 17.23
C ALA A 184 -8.64 19.36 16.04
N LEU A 185 -8.10 19.81 14.91
CA LEU A 185 -8.86 20.03 13.68
C LEU A 185 -9.45 18.75 13.13
N PHE A 186 -8.63 17.70 12.94
CA PHE A 186 -9.10 16.39 12.48
C PHE A 186 -10.19 15.83 13.40
N THR A 187 -9.97 15.88 14.73
CA THR A 187 -10.94 15.39 15.72
C THR A 187 -12.26 16.16 15.60
N THR A 188 -12.20 17.48 15.48
CA THR A 188 -13.39 18.32 15.34
C THR A 188 -14.20 17.89 14.12
N TRP A 189 -13.58 17.70 12.97
CA TRP A 189 -14.29 17.32 11.75
C TRP A 189 -14.85 15.90 11.80
N ILE A 190 -14.09 14.90 12.30
CA ILE A 190 -14.54 13.52 12.28
C ILE A 190 -15.59 13.20 13.36
N THR A 191 -15.74 14.07 14.37
CA THR A 191 -16.73 13.93 15.45
C THR A 191 -17.88 14.92 15.38
N ALA A 192 -17.87 15.85 14.42
CA ALA A 192 -18.93 16.83 14.27
C ALA A 192 -20.29 16.16 13.94
N PRO A 193 -21.41 16.74 14.36
CA PRO A 193 -22.72 16.26 13.97
C PRO A 193 -22.89 16.24 12.46
N GLN A 194 -23.58 15.23 11.93
CA GLN A 194 -23.75 15.07 10.47
C GLN A 194 -24.32 16.32 9.77
N PRO A 195 -25.33 17.05 10.32
CA PRO A 195 -25.82 18.27 9.67
C PRO A 195 -24.74 19.36 9.49
N ASP A 196 -23.80 19.47 10.45
CA ASP A 196 -22.71 20.44 10.39
C ASP A 196 -21.68 20.02 9.32
N ILE A 197 -21.41 18.70 9.23
CA ILE A 197 -20.54 18.14 8.18
C ILE A 197 -21.15 18.34 6.81
N ASP A 198 -22.44 18.10 6.63
CA ASP A 198 -23.13 18.27 5.34
C ASP A 198 -23.02 19.71 4.84
N VAL A 199 -23.20 20.69 5.73
CA VAL A 199 -23.05 22.12 5.42
C VAL A 199 -21.61 22.44 5.03
N LEU A 200 -20.65 22.02 5.85
CA LEU A 200 -19.23 22.34 5.63
C LEU A 200 -18.67 21.68 4.37
N VAL A 201 -19.00 20.38 4.14
CA VAL A 201 -18.61 19.67 2.91
C VAL A 201 -19.20 20.38 1.69
N SER A 202 -20.48 20.75 1.71
CA SER A 202 -21.10 21.48 0.59
C SER A 202 -20.39 22.80 0.30
N ALA A 203 -20.09 23.60 1.34
CA ALA A 203 -19.37 24.86 1.18
C ALA A 203 -17.95 24.67 0.61
N VAL A 204 -17.24 23.64 1.08
CA VAL A 204 -15.90 23.27 0.58
C VAL A 204 -15.95 22.84 -0.89
N LEU A 205 -16.95 22.06 -1.29
CA LEU A 205 -17.11 21.64 -2.69
C LEU A 205 -17.41 22.86 -3.59
N ASP A 206 -18.26 23.79 -3.16
CA ASP A 206 -18.54 25.02 -3.89
C ASP A 206 -17.27 25.87 -4.04
N GLY A 207 -16.47 26.01 -2.97
CA GLY A 207 -15.17 26.69 -3.00
C GLY A 207 -14.19 26.02 -3.96
N ALA A 208 -14.12 24.70 -3.95
CA ALA A 208 -13.27 23.94 -4.86
C ALA A 208 -13.69 24.09 -6.33
N ILE A 209 -15.00 24.11 -6.63
CA ILE A 209 -15.52 24.40 -7.97
C ILE A 209 -15.08 25.78 -8.44
N GLN A 210 -15.23 26.80 -7.59
CA GLN A 210 -14.83 28.16 -7.90
C GLN A 210 -13.33 28.27 -8.13
N TYR A 211 -12.53 27.63 -7.26
CA TYR A 211 -11.08 27.59 -7.38
C TYR A 211 -10.62 26.99 -8.71
N VAL A 212 -11.13 25.80 -9.07
CA VAL A 212 -10.82 25.14 -10.35
C VAL A 212 -11.29 25.96 -11.54
N SER A 213 -12.48 26.56 -11.45
CA SER A 213 -13.06 27.39 -12.53
C SER A 213 -12.31 28.71 -12.74
N SER A 214 -11.63 29.23 -11.73
CA SER A 214 -10.79 30.43 -11.84
C SER A 214 -9.52 30.24 -12.67
N GLY A 215 -9.14 28.98 -12.93
CA GLY A 215 -7.89 28.62 -13.61
C GLY A 215 -6.66 28.68 -12.70
N ALA A 216 -6.84 28.82 -11.38
CA ALA A 216 -5.75 28.73 -10.40
C ALA A 216 -5.10 27.34 -10.44
N THR A 217 -3.77 27.28 -10.30
CA THR A 217 -3.00 26.05 -10.53
C THR A 217 -2.35 25.47 -9.29
N GLU A 218 -2.07 26.29 -8.29
CA GLU A 218 -1.27 25.90 -7.12
C GLU A 218 -1.85 24.69 -6.35
N PHE A 219 -3.15 24.71 -6.05
CA PHE A 219 -3.89 23.64 -5.36
C PHE A 219 -4.94 22.98 -6.25
N ALA A 220 -4.76 23.06 -7.58
CA ALA A 220 -5.74 22.51 -8.52
C ALA A 220 -5.93 21.00 -8.38
N SER A 221 -4.89 20.28 -8.02
CA SER A 221 -4.94 18.83 -7.83
C SER A 221 -5.70 18.48 -6.55
N GLU A 222 -5.46 19.19 -5.46
CA GLU A 222 -6.18 19.01 -4.19
C GLU A 222 -7.66 19.36 -4.34
N ALA A 223 -7.98 20.49 -4.98
CA ALA A 223 -9.36 20.88 -5.24
C ALA A 223 -10.11 19.85 -6.09
N LYS A 224 -9.49 19.32 -7.16
CA LYS A 224 -10.09 18.27 -7.98
C LYS A 224 -10.28 16.97 -7.20
N THR A 225 -9.32 16.60 -6.35
CA THR A 225 -9.44 15.42 -5.48
C THR A 225 -10.62 15.56 -4.53
N VAL A 226 -10.78 16.72 -3.89
CA VAL A 226 -11.92 16.98 -2.99
C VAL A 226 -13.26 16.90 -3.73
N LEU A 227 -13.34 17.38 -4.96
CA LEU A 227 -14.55 17.27 -5.79
C LEU A 227 -14.87 15.80 -6.12
N GLU A 228 -13.86 15.01 -6.53
CA GLU A 228 -14.03 13.58 -6.81
C GLU A 228 -14.48 12.81 -5.55
N LEU A 229 -13.86 13.09 -4.40
CA LEU A 229 -14.22 12.47 -3.13
C LEU A 229 -15.62 12.87 -2.66
N GLY A 230 -16.00 14.13 -2.82
CA GLY A 230 -17.34 14.62 -2.46
C GLY A 230 -18.46 14.05 -3.32
N GLU A 231 -18.21 13.84 -4.61
CA GLU A 231 -19.14 13.18 -5.50
C GLU A 231 -19.34 11.71 -5.12
N ARG A 232 -18.26 11.02 -4.75
CA ARG A 232 -18.26 9.60 -4.47
C ARG A 232 -18.74 9.25 -3.05
N TYR A 233 -18.43 10.10 -2.09
CA TYR A 233 -18.74 9.94 -0.66
C TYR A 233 -19.50 11.14 -0.12
N PRO A 234 -20.76 11.38 -0.59
CA PRO A 234 -21.53 12.54 -0.17
C PRO A 234 -21.71 12.59 1.34
N GLY A 235 -21.37 13.73 1.96
CA GLY A 235 -21.51 13.93 3.40
C GLY A 235 -20.51 13.18 4.28
N ASP A 236 -19.50 12.52 3.72
CA ASP A 236 -18.46 11.85 4.51
C ASP A 236 -17.42 12.87 5.00
N ALA A 237 -17.17 12.91 6.31
CA ALA A 237 -16.16 13.78 6.92
C ALA A 237 -14.74 13.51 6.39
N GLY A 238 -14.48 12.33 5.82
CA GLY A 238 -13.23 11.99 5.15
C GLY A 238 -12.90 12.91 3.97
N VAL A 239 -13.91 13.56 3.36
CA VAL A 239 -13.70 14.59 2.33
C VAL A 239 -12.95 15.78 2.91
N LEU A 240 -13.30 16.21 4.12
CA LEU A 240 -12.59 17.28 4.84
C LEU A 240 -11.22 16.79 5.31
N ALA A 241 -11.15 15.58 5.86
CA ALA A 241 -9.89 14.97 6.31
C ALA A 241 -8.84 14.91 5.19
N ALA A 242 -9.26 14.67 3.94
CA ALA A 242 -8.38 14.67 2.77
C ALA A 242 -7.63 15.99 2.56
N LEU A 243 -8.21 17.13 2.97
CA LEU A 243 -7.56 18.46 2.91
C LEU A 243 -6.36 18.59 3.87
N LEU A 244 -6.32 17.76 4.91
CA LEU A 244 -5.22 17.75 5.89
C LEU A 244 -4.03 16.88 5.47
N LEU A 245 -4.18 16.08 4.41
CA LEU A 245 -3.15 15.14 3.98
C LEU A 245 -2.35 15.67 2.80
N ASN A 246 -1.10 15.21 2.69
CA ASN A 246 -0.33 15.45 1.49
C ASN A 246 -0.93 14.69 0.31
N ARG A 247 -1.17 15.40 -0.80
CA ARG A 247 -1.49 14.78 -2.07
C ARG A 247 -0.19 14.46 -2.81
N ILE A 248 -0.02 13.19 -3.15
CA ILE A 248 1.21 12.67 -3.73
C ILE A 248 0.91 12.14 -5.13
N THR A 249 1.79 12.44 -6.07
CA THR A 249 1.78 11.82 -7.40
C THR A 249 3.14 11.15 -7.61
N LEU A 250 3.13 9.84 -7.82
CA LEU A 250 4.31 9.04 -8.07
C LEU A 250 4.46 8.77 -9.55
N SER A 251 5.68 8.93 -10.06
CA SER A 251 6.09 8.43 -11.37
C SER A 251 6.45 6.94 -11.28
N PRO A 252 6.44 6.20 -12.41
CA PRO A 252 6.87 4.80 -12.43
C PRO A 252 8.25 4.60 -11.79
N GLY A 253 8.34 3.68 -10.82
CA GLY A 253 9.55 3.37 -10.06
C GLY A 253 9.74 4.19 -8.79
N GLU A 254 8.99 5.27 -8.57
CA GLU A 254 8.97 5.97 -7.29
C GLU A 254 8.12 5.19 -6.28
N GLY A 255 8.49 5.26 -5.00
CA GLY A 255 7.78 4.58 -3.93
C GLY A 255 7.52 5.46 -2.72
N ILE A 256 6.49 5.11 -1.95
CA ILE A 256 6.19 5.69 -0.63
C ILE A 256 6.20 4.60 0.43
N TYR A 257 6.73 4.94 1.61
CA TYR A 257 6.71 4.07 2.77
C TYR A 257 5.70 4.58 3.80
N LEU A 258 4.75 3.75 4.15
CA LEU A 258 3.66 4.03 5.07
C LEU A 258 3.94 3.34 6.41
N SER A 259 4.43 4.11 7.37
CA SER A 259 4.69 3.65 8.73
C SER A 259 3.41 3.59 9.57
N ALA A 260 3.50 2.98 10.75
CA ALA A 260 2.41 2.96 11.71
C ALA A 260 1.88 4.37 12.03
N GLY A 261 0.56 4.50 12.12
CA GLY A 261 -0.13 5.76 12.40
C GLY A 261 -0.24 6.72 11.22
N ASN A 262 0.35 6.42 10.06
CA ASN A 262 0.22 7.24 8.87
C ASN A 262 -1.20 7.11 8.30
N LEU A 263 -1.96 8.22 8.28
CA LEU A 263 -3.27 8.25 7.61
C LEU A 263 -3.05 8.39 6.11
N HIS A 264 -3.64 7.49 5.33
CA HIS A 264 -3.44 7.46 3.89
C HIS A 264 -4.67 6.93 3.12
N ALA A 265 -4.71 7.22 1.83
CA ALA A 265 -5.64 6.63 0.87
C ALA A 265 -5.00 6.60 -0.51
N TYR A 266 -5.17 5.49 -1.23
CA TYR A 266 -4.83 5.44 -2.65
C TYR A 266 -5.99 5.99 -3.47
N LEU A 267 -5.68 6.87 -4.41
CA LEU A 267 -6.69 7.56 -5.21
C LEU A 267 -6.86 6.89 -6.57
N ARG A 268 -5.75 6.68 -7.28
CA ARG A 268 -5.77 6.11 -8.63
C ARG A 268 -4.38 5.64 -9.06
N GLY A 269 -4.33 4.59 -9.86
CA GLY A 269 -3.10 4.10 -10.50
C GLY A 269 -2.85 2.62 -10.31
N VAL A 270 -1.73 2.15 -10.85
CA VAL A 270 -1.26 0.77 -10.72
C VAL A 270 0.10 0.78 -10.02
N GLY A 271 0.23 0.00 -8.96
CA GLY A 271 1.45 -0.10 -8.17
C GLY A 271 1.67 -1.49 -7.59
N LEU A 272 2.87 -1.67 -7.06
CA LEU A 272 3.26 -2.85 -6.28
C LEU A 272 3.26 -2.47 -4.81
N GLU A 273 2.46 -3.16 -4.02
CA GLU A 273 2.45 -2.99 -2.58
C GLU A 273 3.14 -4.19 -1.92
N VAL A 274 4.15 -3.91 -1.10
CA VAL A 274 4.73 -4.89 -0.19
C VAL A 274 4.41 -4.48 1.22
N MET A 275 3.87 -5.39 1.99
CA MET A 275 3.43 -5.11 3.36
C MET A 275 3.76 -6.25 4.31
N ALA A 276 3.84 -5.97 5.60
CA ALA A 276 3.80 -7.04 6.58
C ALA A 276 2.47 -7.81 6.48
N ASN A 277 2.52 -9.11 6.71
CA ASN A 277 1.36 -9.99 6.55
C ASN A 277 0.36 -9.80 7.72
N SER A 278 -0.34 -8.66 7.71
CA SER A 278 -1.36 -8.27 8.70
C SER A 278 -2.60 -7.71 8.01
N ASP A 279 -3.78 -7.99 8.57
CA ASP A 279 -5.08 -7.49 8.10
C ASP A 279 -5.62 -6.34 8.96
N ASN A 280 -4.81 -5.76 9.86
CA ASN A 280 -5.20 -4.69 10.75
C ASN A 280 -5.41 -3.37 10.01
N VAL A 281 -6.62 -2.82 10.06
CA VAL A 281 -7.01 -1.58 9.40
C VAL A 281 -7.95 -0.77 10.28
N LEU A 282 -7.57 0.48 10.61
CA LEU A 282 -8.46 1.48 11.16
C LEU A 282 -8.88 2.45 10.05
N ARG A 283 -10.18 2.64 9.87
CA ARG A 283 -10.72 3.52 8.81
C ARG A 283 -10.91 4.93 9.32
N GLY A 284 -10.57 5.91 8.48
CA GLY A 284 -10.65 7.33 8.80
C GLY A 284 -11.72 8.09 8.01
N GLY A 285 -12.60 7.38 7.28
CA GLY A 285 -13.61 7.98 6.39
C GLY A 285 -13.49 7.49 4.95
N LEU A 286 -14.24 8.11 4.04
CA LEU A 286 -14.40 7.70 2.65
C LEU A 286 -14.85 6.24 2.54
N THR A 287 -15.83 5.85 3.36
CA THR A 287 -16.29 4.47 3.42
C THR A 287 -17.66 4.34 4.10
N PRO A 288 -18.52 3.44 3.62
CA PRO A 288 -19.75 3.06 4.35
C PRO A 288 -19.49 2.07 5.50
N LYS A 289 -18.24 1.59 5.66
CA LYS A 289 -17.89 0.64 6.71
C LYS A 289 -17.74 1.33 8.04
N HIS A 290 -17.74 0.54 9.13
CA HIS A 290 -17.55 1.04 10.50
C HIS A 290 -16.24 1.82 10.65
N VAL A 291 -16.33 2.99 11.29
CA VAL A 291 -15.20 3.85 11.70
C VAL A 291 -15.20 3.93 13.22
N ASP A 292 -14.16 3.40 13.85
CA ASP A 292 -13.94 3.50 15.29
C ASP A 292 -13.11 4.76 15.58
N VAL A 293 -13.78 5.89 15.74
CA VAL A 293 -13.12 7.18 15.92
C VAL A 293 -12.21 7.21 17.16
N PRO A 294 -12.63 6.76 18.35
CA PRO A 294 -11.74 6.73 19.51
C PRO A 294 -10.45 5.93 19.27
N GLU A 295 -10.57 4.77 18.65
CA GLU A 295 -9.40 3.93 18.37
C GLU A 295 -8.54 4.50 17.25
N LEU A 296 -9.14 5.07 16.21
CA LEU A 296 -8.42 5.78 15.15
C LEU A 296 -7.56 6.91 15.72
N LEU A 297 -8.13 7.77 16.58
CA LEU A 297 -7.41 8.88 17.24
C LEU A 297 -6.27 8.42 18.15
N ARG A 298 -6.36 7.19 18.69
CA ARG A 298 -5.31 6.56 19.49
C ARG A 298 -4.13 6.08 18.61
N VAL A 299 -4.42 5.63 17.40
CA VAL A 299 -3.43 5.05 16.48
C VAL A 299 -2.73 6.10 15.64
N LEU A 300 -3.43 7.16 15.25
CA LEU A 300 -2.90 8.18 14.34
C LEU A 300 -1.68 8.93 14.90
N ASN A 301 -0.69 9.09 14.02
CA ASN A 301 0.42 10.01 14.21
C ASN A 301 0.10 11.34 13.54
N PHE A 302 -0.12 12.39 14.34
CA PHE A 302 -0.47 13.73 13.86
C PHE A 302 0.75 14.62 13.56
N ASN A 303 1.98 14.10 13.73
CA ASN A 303 3.17 14.86 13.35
C ASN A 303 3.10 15.20 11.85
N PRO A 304 3.22 16.47 11.50
CA PRO A 304 3.22 16.86 10.10
C PRO A 304 4.41 16.25 9.36
N THR A 305 4.18 15.84 8.13
CA THR A 305 5.19 15.20 7.28
C THR A 305 5.17 15.86 5.90
N THR A 306 6.32 16.07 5.31
CA THR A 306 6.43 16.55 3.93
C THR A 306 6.34 15.41 2.93
N VAL A 307 5.98 15.70 1.68
CA VAL A 307 5.97 14.71 0.60
C VAL A 307 7.33 14.02 0.46
N ALA A 308 8.43 14.77 0.59
CA ALA A 308 9.78 14.22 0.49
C ALA A 308 10.12 13.19 1.58
N GLU A 309 9.57 13.35 2.78
CA GLU A 309 9.77 12.42 3.91
C GLU A 309 8.94 11.13 3.78
N ILE A 310 7.87 11.16 2.99
CA ILE A 310 7.02 9.99 2.74
C ILE A 310 7.60 9.12 1.62
N HIS A 311 8.30 9.73 0.65
CA HIS A 311 8.99 8.97 -0.37
C HIS A 311 9.99 7.99 0.26
N ALA A 312 9.98 6.75 -0.20
CA ALA A 312 10.96 5.75 0.20
C ALA A 312 12.33 6.11 -0.41
N PRO A 313 13.38 6.33 0.41
CA PRO A 313 14.72 6.52 -0.11
C PRO A 313 15.16 5.29 -0.91
N THR A 314 16.00 5.50 -1.92
CA THR A 314 16.49 4.41 -2.77
C THR A 314 18.00 4.47 -2.93
N HIS A 315 18.61 3.30 -3.10
CA HIS A 315 20.02 3.18 -3.48
C HIS A 315 20.22 2.04 -4.49
N LEU A 316 21.29 2.12 -5.27
CA LEU A 316 21.65 1.07 -6.22
C LEU A 316 22.47 -0.02 -5.50
N ASP A 317 22.11 -1.29 -5.73
CA ASP A 317 22.83 -2.47 -5.31
C ASP A 317 22.87 -3.52 -6.41
N GLY A 318 24.01 -3.62 -7.09
CA GLY A 318 24.14 -4.48 -8.27
C GLY A 318 23.12 -4.11 -9.36
N LEU A 319 22.25 -5.06 -9.72
CA LEU A 319 21.15 -4.87 -10.68
C LEU A 319 19.93 -4.15 -10.07
N GLY A 320 19.89 -3.98 -8.75
CA GLY A 320 18.70 -3.56 -8.01
C GLY A 320 18.72 -2.08 -7.64
N LEU A 321 17.60 -1.40 -7.89
CA LEU A 321 17.21 -0.18 -7.17
C LEU A 321 16.48 -0.65 -5.91
N VAL A 322 17.13 -0.59 -4.76
CA VAL A 322 16.59 -1.01 -3.46
C VAL A 322 15.81 0.15 -2.84
N TYR A 323 14.63 -0.14 -2.31
CA TYR A 323 13.82 0.81 -1.54
C TYR A 323 14.14 0.63 -0.05
N ASP A 324 14.68 1.69 0.57
CA ASP A 324 15.07 1.66 1.98
C ASP A 324 13.82 1.75 2.87
N THR A 325 13.52 0.68 3.58
CA THR A 325 12.39 0.60 4.50
C THR A 325 12.86 0.12 5.87
N PRO A 326 12.48 0.81 6.97
CA PRO A 326 12.91 0.44 8.33
C PRO A 326 12.04 -0.68 8.91
N THR A 327 11.94 -1.82 8.21
CA THR A 327 11.14 -2.97 8.64
C THR A 327 11.89 -4.28 8.40
N ALA A 328 11.75 -5.22 9.33
CA ALA A 328 12.36 -6.53 9.23
C ALA A 328 11.52 -7.51 8.41
N GLU A 329 10.23 -7.21 8.24
CA GLU A 329 9.26 -8.08 7.57
C GLU A 329 9.55 -8.21 6.09
N PHE A 330 9.99 -7.12 5.45
CA PHE A 330 10.31 -7.13 4.02
C PHE A 330 11.43 -6.18 3.63
N SER A 331 12.05 -6.49 2.51
CA SER A 331 12.92 -5.63 1.69
C SER A 331 12.50 -5.77 0.25
N ALA A 332 12.51 -4.66 -0.50
CA ALA A 332 12.07 -4.64 -1.89
C ALA A 332 13.11 -3.99 -2.80
N ALA A 333 13.22 -4.51 -4.02
CA ALA A 333 14.09 -3.95 -5.05
C ALA A 333 13.48 -4.12 -6.45
N MET A 334 13.74 -3.15 -7.33
CA MET A 334 13.50 -3.28 -8.76
C MET A 334 14.82 -3.68 -9.46
N LEU A 335 14.91 -4.91 -9.93
CA LEU A 335 16.06 -5.41 -10.70
C LEU A 335 15.86 -5.03 -12.17
N THR A 336 16.90 -4.48 -12.79
CA THR A 336 16.86 -4.07 -14.20
C THR A 336 17.99 -4.73 -14.98
N LEU A 337 17.65 -5.37 -16.10
CA LEU A 337 18.58 -5.93 -17.07
C LEU A 337 18.38 -5.20 -18.41
N GLY A 338 19.43 -4.51 -18.86
CA GLY A 338 19.44 -3.77 -20.12
C GLY A 338 19.94 -4.59 -21.31
N ASP A 339 20.04 -3.93 -22.47
CA ASP A 339 20.46 -4.56 -23.72
C ASP A 339 21.85 -5.23 -23.68
N ASP A 340 22.76 -4.71 -22.87
CA ASP A 340 24.12 -5.23 -22.68
C ASP A 340 24.18 -6.56 -21.90
N GLN A 341 23.08 -6.95 -21.26
CA GLN A 341 22.99 -8.16 -20.45
C GLN A 341 22.13 -9.25 -21.11
N LEU A 342 21.58 -9.00 -22.29
CA LEU A 342 20.70 -9.95 -22.98
C LEU A 342 21.42 -11.26 -23.34
N GLY A 343 20.77 -12.38 -23.03
CA GLY A 343 21.28 -13.73 -23.30
C GLY A 343 22.43 -14.17 -22.42
N HIS A 344 22.89 -13.31 -21.51
CA HIS A 344 23.94 -13.64 -20.55
C HIS A 344 23.33 -14.01 -19.19
N GLU A 345 23.98 -14.94 -18.52
CA GLU A 345 23.65 -15.32 -17.15
C GLU A 345 24.27 -14.29 -16.20
N VAL A 346 23.43 -13.58 -15.45
CA VAL A 346 23.81 -12.50 -14.53
C VAL A 346 23.45 -12.88 -13.11
N ASP A 347 24.41 -12.78 -12.20
CA ASP A 347 24.16 -13.01 -10.77
C ASP A 347 23.20 -11.94 -10.23
N ALA A 348 22.20 -12.41 -9.49
CA ALA A 348 21.22 -11.55 -8.80
C ALA A 348 21.15 -11.89 -7.30
N PRO A 349 22.25 -11.66 -6.57
CA PRO A 349 22.30 -11.99 -5.14
C PRO A 349 21.26 -11.15 -4.36
N SER A 350 20.73 -11.73 -3.28
CA SER A 350 19.98 -11.01 -2.27
C SER A 350 20.89 -10.67 -1.11
N ARG A 351 20.75 -9.49 -0.53
CA ARG A 351 21.48 -9.12 0.71
C ARG A 351 20.98 -9.89 1.92
N HIS A 352 19.72 -10.33 1.88
CA HIS A 352 19.05 -11.00 2.98
C HIS A 352 18.92 -12.49 2.68
N GLU A 353 19.20 -13.30 3.70
CA GLU A 353 18.95 -14.74 3.65
C GLU A 353 17.47 -15.01 3.88
N GLY A 354 16.83 -15.76 2.97
CA GLY A 354 15.43 -16.10 3.08
C GLY A 354 14.75 -16.29 1.73
N PRO A 355 13.44 -16.52 1.75
CA PRO A 355 12.65 -16.68 0.54
C PRO A 355 12.49 -15.37 -0.23
N GLN A 356 12.21 -15.51 -1.54
CA GLN A 356 11.97 -14.37 -2.40
C GLN A 356 10.70 -14.57 -3.23
N ILE A 357 9.97 -13.49 -3.47
CA ILE A 357 8.96 -13.40 -4.52
C ILE A 357 9.54 -12.51 -5.61
N LEU A 358 9.59 -13.07 -6.82
CA LEU A 358 10.02 -12.35 -8.02
C LEU A 358 8.80 -12.15 -8.91
N LEU A 359 8.55 -10.91 -9.32
CA LEU A 359 7.47 -10.57 -10.26
C LEU A 359 8.07 -9.85 -11.47
N CYS A 360 7.95 -10.43 -12.65
CA CYS A 360 8.38 -9.77 -13.89
C CYS A 360 7.39 -8.65 -14.23
N THR A 361 7.86 -7.39 -14.22
CA THR A 361 7.02 -6.22 -14.50
C THR A 361 7.13 -5.76 -15.95
N GLU A 362 8.29 -5.98 -16.59
CA GLU A 362 8.53 -5.69 -17.99
C GLU A 362 9.45 -6.76 -18.59
N GLY A 363 9.25 -7.08 -19.86
CA GLY A 363 10.09 -8.01 -20.59
C GLY A 363 9.89 -9.48 -20.22
N SER A 364 10.95 -10.28 -20.40
CA SER A 364 10.97 -11.71 -20.08
C SER A 364 12.36 -12.21 -19.71
N THR A 365 12.43 -13.16 -18.78
CA THR A 365 13.68 -13.71 -18.26
C THR A 365 13.55 -15.17 -17.86
N THR A 366 14.67 -15.89 -17.87
CA THR A 366 14.82 -17.16 -17.18
C THR A 366 15.49 -16.93 -15.83
N VAL A 367 14.85 -17.34 -14.76
CA VAL A 367 15.45 -17.40 -13.42
C VAL A 367 16.09 -18.76 -13.23
N VAL A 368 17.36 -18.76 -12.81
CA VAL A 368 18.16 -19.98 -12.57
C VAL A 368 18.48 -20.06 -11.09
N GLY A 369 18.06 -21.11 -10.43
CA GLY A 369 18.34 -21.40 -9.02
C GLY A 369 18.87 -22.83 -8.84
N LYS A 370 19.13 -23.22 -7.60
CA LYS A 370 19.65 -24.55 -7.26
C LYS A 370 18.70 -25.68 -7.67
N SER A 371 17.39 -25.50 -7.53
CA SER A 371 16.38 -26.52 -7.82
C SER A 371 15.96 -26.60 -9.29
N GLY A 372 16.48 -25.73 -10.16
CA GLY A 372 16.16 -25.70 -11.59
C GLY A 372 15.97 -24.29 -12.16
N THR A 373 15.15 -24.19 -13.21
CA THR A 373 14.90 -22.94 -13.92
C THR A 373 13.40 -22.66 -14.03
N VAL A 374 13.04 -21.36 -14.02
CA VAL A 374 11.67 -20.88 -14.24
C VAL A 374 11.71 -19.73 -15.25
N GLN A 375 10.80 -19.74 -16.23
CA GLN A 375 10.65 -18.64 -17.18
C GLN A 375 9.58 -17.68 -16.68
N LEU A 376 9.91 -16.39 -16.67
CA LEU A 376 9.01 -15.30 -16.32
C LEU A 376 8.83 -14.38 -17.51
N ALA A 377 7.61 -14.24 -17.99
CA ALA A 377 7.18 -13.16 -18.84
C ALA A 377 6.51 -12.06 -17.99
N ARG A 378 6.24 -10.91 -18.57
CA ARG A 378 5.51 -9.83 -17.90
C ARG A 378 4.24 -10.35 -17.21
N GLY A 379 4.05 -10.02 -15.93
CA GLY A 379 2.93 -10.43 -15.11
C GLY A 379 3.09 -11.81 -14.44
N ALA A 380 4.11 -12.59 -14.82
CA ALA A 380 4.42 -13.86 -14.18
C ALA A 380 5.28 -13.67 -12.94
N ALA A 381 5.05 -14.51 -11.93
CA ALA A 381 5.81 -14.48 -10.69
C ALA A 381 6.45 -15.85 -10.38
N ALA A 382 7.52 -15.83 -9.57
CA ALA A 382 8.15 -17.02 -9.02
C ALA A 382 8.30 -16.92 -7.50
N TRP A 383 8.16 -18.06 -6.86
CA TRP A 383 8.60 -18.30 -5.49
C TRP A 383 9.99 -18.91 -5.52
N VAL A 384 10.93 -18.30 -4.82
CA VAL A 384 12.28 -18.80 -4.57
C VAL A 384 12.35 -19.13 -3.09
N ALA A 385 12.42 -20.43 -2.76
CA ALA A 385 12.53 -20.89 -1.39
C ALA A 385 13.94 -20.55 -0.82
N ALA A 386 14.07 -20.49 0.48
CA ALA A 386 15.37 -20.22 1.12
C ALA A 386 16.45 -21.23 0.70
N ASP A 387 16.08 -22.50 0.53
CA ASP A 387 16.98 -23.58 0.08
C ASP A 387 17.42 -23.47 -1.38
N ASP A 388 16.74 -22.69 -2.22
CA ASP A 388 17.16 -22.43 -3.61
C ASP A 388 18.43 -21.59 -3.70
N GLY A 389 18.77 -20.87 -2.64
CA GLY A 389 20.00 -20.08 -2.54
C GLY A 389 20.05 -18.90 -3.51
N PRO A 390 21.26 -18.42 -3.86
CA PRO A 390 21.44 -17.34 -4.82
C PRO A 390 20.88 -17.72 -6.19
N ILE A 391 20.23 -16.74 -6.83
CA ILE A 391 19.67 -16.90 -8.18
C ILE A 391 20.50 -16.14 -9.21
N ARG A 392 20.37 -16.58 -10.48
CA ARG A 392 20.89 -15.91 -11.67
C ARG A 392 19.74 -15.64 -12.63
N LEU A 393 19.91 -14.61 -13.46
CA LEU A 393 18.91 -14.17 -14.42
C LEU A 393 19.49 -14.22 -15.82
N ILE A 394 18.67 -14.67 -16.79
CA ILE A 394 19.00 -14.62 -18.22
C ILE A 394 17.86 -13.85 -18.89
N ALA A 395 18.09 -12.58 -19.20
CA ALA A 395 17.10 -11.75 -19.88
C ALA A 395 17.04 -12.08 -21.37
N HIS A 396 15.82 -12.18 -21.93
CA HIS A 396 15.59 -12.42 -23.36
C HIS A 396 15.29 -11.11 -24.11
N GLU A 397 14.93 -10.08 -23.39
CA GLU A 397 14.67 -8.71 -23.81
C GLU A 397 14.92 -7.77 -22.61
N PRO A 398 14.97 -6.44 -22.76
CA PRO A 398 15.09 -5.54 -21.63
C PRO A 398 14.03 -5.85 -20.58
N THR A 399 14.45 -6.13 -19.36
CA THR A 399 13.60 -6.76 -18.35
C THR A 399 13.68 -6.00 -17.04
N LYS A 400 12.51 -5.85 -16.37
CA LYS A 400 12.41 -5.41 -14.98
C LYS A 400 11.72 -6.48 -14.14
N ILE A 401 12.30 -6.75 -12.98
CA ILE A 401 11.78 -7.72 -12.00
C ILE A 401 11.67 -7.02 -10.66
N PHE A 402 10.47 -7.01 -10.11
CA PHE A 402 10.29 -6.64 -8.73
C PHE A 402 10.61 -7.83 -7.84
N ARG A 403 11.53 -7.63 -6.90
CA ARG A 403 11.93 -8.62 -5.91
C ARG A 403 11.48 -8.16 -4.53
N ALA A 404 10.74 -9.00 -3.82
CA ALA A 404 10.47 -8.88 -2.40
C ALA A 404 11.10 -10.04 -1.64
N THR A 405 11.74 -9.74 -0.51
CA THR A 405 12.33 -10.70 0.42
C THR A 405 12.16 -10.17 1.85
N VAL A 406 12.69 -10.86 2.85
CA VAL A 406 12.74 -10.35 4.23
C VAL A 406 13.73 -9.19 4.37
N GLY A 407 13.54 -8.33 5.37
CA GLY A 407 14.40 -7.18 5.67
C GLY A 407 15.39 -7.43 6.82
N LEU A 408 15.82 -8.70 7.05
CA LEU A 408 16.68 -9.13 8.18
C LEU A 408 18.16 -8.97 7.90
#